data_047097b7db4816ee3f0b13e34f3941ae
#
_entry.id   047097b7db4816ee3f0b13e34f3941ae
#
_cell.length_a   1.000
_cell.length_b   1.000
_cell.length_c   1.000
_cell.angle_alpha   90.00
_cell.angle_beta   90.00
_cell.angle_gamma   90.00
#
_symmetry.space_group_name_H-M   'P 1'
#
loop_
_entity.id
_entity.type
_entity.pdbx_description
1 polymer ?
#
loop_
_entity_poly.entity_id
_entity_poly.type
_entity_poly.pdbx_seq_one_letter_code
_entity_poly.pdbx_strand_id
1 'polypeptide(L)'
;MNKRTAESHRFAAPFLTLILIPLVLTVAGWAQAGTSAREPTGAVETPSAAQEQKISPQEAEKLFRSVDEILRFASKDTLFPIKREVKRRLVSRDEVADYVTKHTSEDEDAKRLRRSELVLKKFGLLPRDFDLGKFLVSLLKEQVAGYYDPKTKTVNLLDWLGADQQKPVLAHELTHALQDQSFNLEKYMKPADADLDKKKEITFQDIANDEISTTRQAVVEGQAMVVLVDYMLAPMGQSLQDAPQVVEALKQGMLVGSPDAVQFQNAPIYMKEALTFPYRYGIDFIAEMLTKGGKPQAFAALFENPPRTTRQIMQPQTYLAGERLEPMPLPDFRQVFKNYDRFDLGAIGEFDVAVLIDQYAGAETSHRMYPHWRGGYYYAARPKGDPGAPLALLYVSRWSNPEKASEFAAIYARALAKRYTHVHDLAQNGNDPEVQTKALEKLTGKRAWLTEDGPVVIEAEGDTVLIVESVDQPATEKLEQEVFLTTAPAAK
;
A
#
# COMPACT_ATOMS: atom_id res chain seq x y z
N MET A 1 3.53 -37.70 -10.38
CA MET A 1 2.93 -36.60 -11.14
C MET A 1 2.13 -35.74 -10.19
N ASN A 2 2.80 -34.84 -9.48
CA ASN A 2 2.16 -33.89 -8.54
C ASN A 2 1.89 -32.60 -9.27
N LYS A 3 0.62 -32.33 -9.55
CA LYS A 3 0.16 -31.00 -10.00
C LYS A 3 0.18 -30.08 -8.78
N ARG A 4 1.21 -29.23 -8.65
CA ARG A 4 1.20 -28.09 -7.75
C ARG A 4 0.36 -26.99 -8.39
N THR A 5 -0.68 -26.59 -7.72
CA THR A 5 -1.59 -25.50 -8.08
C THR A 5 -0.88 -24.19 -7.84
N ALA A 6 -0.74 -23.37 -8.87
CA ALA A 6 -0.27 -21.99 -8.77
C ALA A 6 -1.36 -21.10 -8.17
N GLU A 7 -1.11 -20.48 -7.02
CA GLU A 7 -1.98 -19.49 -6.38
C GLU A 7 -1.56 -18.09 -6.82
N SER A 8 -2.48 -17.32 -7.40
CA SER A 8 -2.26 -15.93 -7.81
C SER A 8 -2.82 -14.97 -6.78
N HIS A 9 -1.98 -14.12 -6.19
CA HIS A 9 -2.38 -13.00 -5.32
C HIS A 9 -1.60 -11.74 -5.67
N ARG A 10 -2.22 -10.55 -5.60
CA ARG A 10 -1.78 -9.34 -6.30
C ARG A 10 -1.63 -8.13 -5.40
N PHE A 11 -0.90 -7.14 -5.85
CA PHE A 11 -0.56 -5.80 -5.37
C PHE A 11 -0.34 -5.61 -3.86
N ALA A 12 -1.17 -6.13 -3.00
CA ALA A 12 -0.89 -6.16 -1.58
C ALA A 12 0.07 -7.31 -1.32
N ALA A 13 1.33 -7.00 -1.19
CA ALA A 13 2.31 -7.96 -0.74
C ALA A 13 1.96 -8.40 0.69
N PRO A 14 1.47 -9.63 0.93
CA PRO A 14 1.27 -10.13 2.29
C PRO A 14 2.58 -10.25 3.08
N PHE A 15 3.71 -9.89 2.45
CA PHE A 15 5.06 -9.90 3.01
C PHE A 15 5.45 -8.64 3.75
N LEU A 16 4.72 -7.51 3.56
CA LEU A 16 5.07 -6.26 4.24
C LEU A 16 4.50 -6.15 5.65
N THR A 17 3.68 -7.08 6.08
CA THR A 17 3.10 -7.09 7.44
C THR A 17 4.14 -7.23 8.55
N LEU A 18 5.40 -7.43 8.22
CA LEU A 18 6.39 -7.87 9.22
C LEU A 18 7.44 -6.85 9.62
N ILE A 19 7.55 -5.64 8.99
CA ILE A 19 8.89 -5.04 9.03
C ILE A 19 8.97 -3.51 9.10
N LEU A 20 7.91 -2.76 9.25
CA LEU A 20 8.03 -1.29 9.15
C LEU A 20 7.71 -0.53 10.43
N ILE A 21 8.44 -0.77 11.53
CA ILE A 21 8.34 0.05 12.74
C ILE A 21 9.61 0.83 13.14
N PRO A 22 10.64 1.03 12.35
CA PRO A 22 11.74 1.90 12.82
C PRO A 22 11.37 3.37 12.85
N LEU A 23 10.28 3.75 12.21
CA LEU A 23 9.86 5.15 12.13
C LEU A 23 9.33 5.73 13.44
N VAL A 24 8.99 4.91 14.41
CA VAL A 24 8.40 5.34 15.69
C VAL A 24 9.47 5.73 16.72
N LEU A 25 10.71 5.28 16.57
CA LEU A 25 11.75 5.54 17.55
C LEU A 25 12.22 7.01 17.60
N THR A 26 11.93 7.82 16.59
CA THR A 26 12.27 9.26 16.61
C THR A 26 11.32 10.09 17.48
N VAL A 27 10.15 9.58 17.85
CA VAL A 27 9.17 10.30 18.70
C VAL A 27 9.60 10.29 20.17
N ALA A 28 10.42 9.36 20.62
CA ALA A 28 10.94 9.34 22.00
C ALA A 28 11.85 10.53 22.33
N GLY A 29 12.39 11.24 21.32
CA GLY A 29 13.15 12.47 21.50
C GLY A 29 12.30 13.71 21.84
N TRP A 30 11.01 13.70 21.59
CA TRP A 30 10.14 14.88 21.76
C TRP A 30 9.62 15.07 23.20
N ALA A 31 9.57 14.01 23.99
CA ALA A 31 9.15 14.12 25.39
C ALA A 31 10.18 14.81 26.31
N GLN A 32 11.42 15.00 25.87
CA GLN A 32 12.48 15.65 26.64
C GLN A 32 12.82 17.08 26.18
N ALA A 33 12.23 17.60 25.11
CA ALA A 33 12.54 18.94 24.56
C ALA A 33 11.83 20.10 25.29
N GLY A 34 11.24 19.87 26.44
CA GLY A 34 10.45 20.85 27.21
C GLY A 34 11.24 21.76 28.18
N THR A 35 12.56 21.63 28.33
CA THR A 35 13.32 22.55 29.19
C THR A 35 14.75 22.72 28.73
N SER A 36 15.09 23.98 28.43
CA SER A 36 16.43 24.56 28.31
C SER A 36 16.99 24.79 26.91
N ALA A 37 16.80 26.00 26.43
CA ALA A 37 17.63 26.60 25.37
C ALA A 37 19.08 26.79 25.89
N ARG A 38 20.01 26.05 25.31
CA ARG A 38 21.44 26.36 25.35
C ARG A 38 22.02 26.20 23.95
N GLU A 39 22.60 27.26 23.40
CA GLU A 39 23.34 27.26 22.14
C GLU A 39 24.52 26.29 22.18
N PRO A 40 24.77 25.48 21.16
CA PRO A 40 25.97 24.67 21.08
C PRO A 40 27.01 25.35 20.23
N THR A 41 28.07 25.87 20.91
CA THR A 41 29.37 26.05 20.30
C THR A 41 30.18 24.77 20.51
N GLY A 42 30.48 24.05 19.44
CA GLY A 42 31.35 22.87 19.51
C GLY A 42 31.45 22.15 18.16
N ALA A 43 32.65 21.90 17.69
CA ALA A 43 33.01 21.29 16.43
C ALA A 43 32.31 19.93 16.23
N VAL A 44 31.82 19.70 15.03
CA VAL A 44 31.25 18.43 14.57
C VAL A 44 32.41 17.43 14.43
N GLU A 45 32.55 16.53 15.38
CA GLU A 45 33.31 15.30 15.20
C GLU A 45 32.47 14.33 14.38
N THR A 46 33.02 13.84 13.27
CA THR A 46 32.47 12.74 12.48
C THR A 46 32.27 11.51 13.36
N PRO A 47 31.10 10.91 13.42
CA PRO A 47 30.93 9.68 14.21
C PRO A 47 31.76 8.55 13.58
N SER A 48 32.78 8.11 14.32
CA SER A 48 33.42 6.82 14.11
C SER A 48 32.35 5.72 14.18
N ALA A 49 32.44 4.70 13.32
CA ALA A 49 31.58 3.53 13.34
C ALA A 49 31.48 2.99 14.79
N ALA A 50 30.36 3.32 15.44
CA ALA A 50 30.06 2.85 16.77
C ALA A 50 29.93 1.33 16.71
N GLN A 51 30.77 0.61 17.45
CA GLN A 51 30.61 -0.82 17.64
C GLN A 51 29.20 -1.04 18.23
N GLU A 52 28.37 -1.77 17.50
CA GLU A 52 27.00 -2.13 17.95
C GLU A 52 27.10 -2.85 19.29
N GLN A 53 26.66 -2.18 20.32
CA GLN A 53 26.71 -2.72 21.67
C GLN A 53 25.47 -3.58 21.88
N LYS A 54 25.65 -4.91 21.91
CA LYS A 54 24.56 -5.84 22.25
C LYS A 54 24.04 -5.54 23.65
N ILE A 55 22.71 -5.67 23.81
CA ILE A 55 22.10 -5.52 25.15
C ILE A 55 22.67 -6.56 26.12
N SER A 56 22.86 -6.14 27.35
CA SER A 56 23.38 -7.02 28.41
C SER A 56 22.34 -8.11 28.76
N PRO A 57 22.76 -9.24 29.31
CA PRO A 57 21.84 -10.28 29.80
C PRO A 57 20.81 -9.76 30.80
N GLN A 58 21.18 -8.76 31.61
CA GLN A 58 20.28 -8.13 32.60
C GLN A 58 19.20 -7.28 31.88
N GLU A 59 19.56 -6.53 30.87
CA GLU A 59 18.61 -5.77 30.05
C GLU A 59 17.67 -6.69 29.26
N ALA A 60 18.20 -7.79 28.71
CA ALA A 60 17.40 -8.81 28.06
C ALA A 60 16.36 -9.43 28.99
N GLU A 61 16.77 -9.75 30.24
CA GLU A 61 15.85 -10.26 31.27
C GLU A 61 14.78 -9.22 31.65
N LYS A 62 15.18 -7.95 31.81
CA LYS A 62 14.25 -6.84 32.06
C LYS A 62 13.24 -6.70 30.95
N LEU A 63 13.71 -6.76 29.69
CA LEU A 63 12.85 -6.69 28.50
C LEU A 63 11.86 -7.88 28.44
N PHE A 64 12.33 -9.09 28.71
CA PHE A 64 11.46 -10.28 28.74
C PHE A 64 10.40 -10.21 29.84
N ARG A 65 10.69 -9.63 31.01
CA ARG A 65 9.69 -9.41 32.04
C ARG A 65 8.63 -8.39 31.64
N SER A 66 9.01 -7.36 30.85
CA SER A 66 8.06 -6.35 30.38
C SER A 66 7.06 -6.90 29.36
N VAL A 67 7.36 -8.02 28.69
CA VAL A 67 6.44 -8.64 27.71
C VAL A 67 5.08 -8.94 28.33
N ASP A 68 5.04 -9.56 29.50
CA ASP A 68 3.79 -9.97 30.15
C ASP A 68 2.99 -8.78 30.69
N GLU A 69 3.68 -7.71 31.12
CA GLU A 69 3.06 -6.46 31.54
C GLU A 69 2.43 -5.73 30.36
N ILE A 70 3.19 -5.59 29.28
CA ILE A 70 2.73 -4.91 28.06
C ILE A 70 1.62 -5.71 27.38
N LEU A 71 1.70 -7.05 27.39
CA LEU A 71 0.62 -7.91 26.87
C LEU A 71 -0.69 -7.70 27.63
N ARG A 72 -0.63 -7.56 28.97
CA ARG A 72 -1.83 -7.23 29.77
C ARG A 72 -2.36 -5.84 29.47
N PHE A 73 -1.48 -4.87 29.27
CA PHE A 73 -1.87 -3.53 28.82
C PHE A 73 -2.61 -3.61 27.48
N ALA A 74 -2.00 -4.21 26.45
CA ALA A 74 -2.59 -4.34 25.13
C ALA A 74 -3.93 -5.11 25.17
N SER A 75 -4.03 -6.17 25.99
CA SER A 75 -5.28 -6.93 26.17
C SER A 75 -6.41 -6.07 26.78
N LYS A 76 -6.09 -5.25 27.78
CA LYS A 76 -7.05 -4.31 28.38
C LYS A 76 -7.45 -3.22 27.39
N ASP A 77 -6.52 -2.78 26.58
CA ASP A 77 -6.73 -1.70 25.63
C ASP A 77 -7.57 -2.14 24.43
N THR A 78 -7.25 -3.28 23.83
CA THR A 78 -7.97 -3.85 22.68
C THR A 78 -9.26 -4.58 23.06
N LEU A 79 -9.45 -4.97 24.31
CA LEU A 79 -10.45 -5.92 24.78
C LEU A 79 -10.25 -7.37 24.24
N PHE A 80 -9.11 -7.66 23.64
CA PHE A 80 -8.79 -9.03 23.20
C PHE A 80 -8.26 -9.87 24.36
N PRO A 81 -8.83 -11.06 24.60
CA PRO A 81 -8.40 -11.91 25.70
C PRO A 81 -7.01 -12.53 25.43
N ILE A 82 -6.19 -12.62 26.45
CA ILE A 82 -4.98 -13.43 26.44
C ILE A 82 -5.39 -14.90 26.52
N LYS A 83 -5.29 -15.65 25.44
CA LYS A 83 -5.66 -17.09 25.37
C LYS A 83 -4.48 -18.02 25.60
N ARG A 84 -3.26 -17.55 25.37
CA ARG A 84 -2.01 -18.30 25.54
C ARG A 84 -0.83 -17.37 25.77
N GLU A 85 0.23 -17.91 26.35
CA GLU A 85 1.51 -17.22 26.46
C GLU A 85 2.08 -16.89 25.08
N VAL A 86 2.75 -15.73 24.98
CA VAL A 86 3.48 -15.32 23.78
C VAL A 86 4.94 -15.72 23.96
N LYS A 87 5.44 -16.56 23.06
CA LYS A 87 6.86 -16.92 23.03
C LYS A 87 7.68 -15.68 22.70
N ARG A 88 8.90 -15.61 23.25
CA ARG A 88 9.79 -14.45 23.10
C ARG A 88 11.23 -14.93 22.87
N ARG A 89 11.96 -14.27 21.98
CA ARG A 89 13.39 -14.48 21.82
C ARG A 89 14.10 -13.22 21.37
N LEU A 90 15.40 -13.15 21.64
CA LEU A 90 16.29 -12.17 21.02
C LEU A 90 16.75 -12.66 19.66
N VAL A 91 16.85 -11.76 18.70
CA VAL A 91 17.37 -12.00 17.36
C VAL A 91 18.46 -11.00 17.02
N SER A 92 19.47 -11.44 16.30
CA SER A 92 20.52 -10.61 15.74
C SER A 92 20.10 -10.01 14.38
N ARG A 93 20.84 -8.98 13.91
CA ARG A 93 20.64 -8.43 12.55
C ARG A 93 20.78 -9.47 11.47
N ASP A 94 21.72 -10.40 11.61
CA ASP A 94 21.94 -11.46 10.62
C ASP A 94 20.75 -12.42 10.58
N GLU A 95 20.23 -12.83 11.73
CA GLU A 95 19.02 -13.68 11.78
C GLU A 95 17.80 -12.99 11.16
N VAL A 96 17.65 -11.68 11.36
CA VAL A 96 16.59 -10.90 10.70
C VAL A 96 16.82 -10.85 9.18
N ALA A 97 18.04 -10.57 8.74
CA ALA A 97 18.37 -10.55 7.31
C ALA A 97 18.14 -11.90 6.62
N ASP A 98 18.48 -13.01 7.29
CA ASP A 98 18.25 -14.38 6.82
C ASP A 98 16.75 -14.69 6.75
N TYR A 99 15.98 -14.31 7.76
CA TYR A 99 14.53 -14.48 7.78
C TYR A 99 13.88 -13.78 6.58
N VAL A 100 14.24 -12.53 6.36
CA VAL A 100 13.77 -11.73 5.23
C VAL A 100 14.15 -12.36 3.89
N THR A 101 15.43 -12.66 3.71
CA THR A 101 15.94 -13.25 2.46
C THR A 101 15.24 -14.56 2.13
N LYS A 102 14.99 -15.41 3.13
CA LYS A 102 14.28 -16.67 2.95
C LYS A 102 12.83 -16.46 2.50
N HIS A 103 12.13 -15.47 3.07
CA HIS A 103 10.73 -15.21 2.74
C HIS A 103 10.52 -14.47 1.42
N THR A 104 11.53 -13.74 0.92
CA THR A 104 11.49 -13.08 -0.39
C THR A 104 11.99 -13.95 -1.54
N SER A 105 12.60 -15.10 -1.26
CA SER A 105 13.20 -15.98 -2.25
C SER A 105 12.36 -17.19 -2.66
N GLU A 106 11.16 -17.39 -2.07
CA GLU A 106 10.26 -18.47 -2.51
C GLU A 106 9.78 -18.19 -3.95
N ASP A 107 9.94 -19.15 -4.85
CA ASP A 107 9.76 -19.00 -6.31
C ASP A 107 8.43 -18.33 -6.73
N GLU A 108 7.34 -18.63 -6.07
CA GLU A 108 6.02 -18.08 -6.43
C GLU A 108 5.88 -16.61 -5.99
N ASP A 109 6.43 -16.26 -4.83
CA ASP A 109 6.39 -14.89 -4.32
C ASP A 109 7.33 -13.97 -5.09
N ALA A 110 8.50 -14.46 -5.49
CA ALA A 110 9.43 -13.76 -6.37
C ALA A 110 8.80 -13.47 -7.75
N LYS A 111 8.07 -14.43 -8.33
CA LYS A 111 7.35 -14.25 -9.60
C LYS A 111 6.23 -13.21 -9.46
N ARG A 112 5.51 -13.23 -8.34
CA ARG A 112 4.46 -12.25 -8.05
C ARG A 112 5.04 -10.83 -7.92
N LEU A 113 6.08 -10.68 -7.11
CA LEU A 113 6.78 -9.40 -6.93
C LEU A 113 7.24 -8.82 -8.27
N ARG A 114 7.78 -9.67 -9.15
CA ARG A 114 8.19 -9.27 -10.48
C ARG A 114 7.03 -8.84 -11.38
N ARG A 115 5.86 -9.50 -11.29
CA ARG A 115 4.67 -9.06 -12.04
C ARG A 115 4.20 -7.68 -11.55
N SER A 116 4.06 -7.51 -10.24
CA SER A 116 3.70 -6.22 -9.64
C SER A 116 4.67 -5.12 -10.04
N GLU A 117 5.99 -5.38 -9.98
CA GLU A 117 7.02 -4.41 -10.41
C GLU A 117 6.80 -3.95 -11.86
N LEU A 118 6.56 -4.88 -12.80
CA LEU A 118 6.39 -4.54 -14.21
C LEU A 118 5.09 -3.76 -14.48
N VAL A 119 4.02 -4.07 -13.77
CA VAL A 119 2.76 -3.33 -13.87
C VAL A 119 2.91 -1.92 -13.28
N LEU A 120 3.54 -1.78 -12.10
CA LEU A 120 3.83 -0.47 -11.50
C LEU A 120 4.72 0.39 -12.39
N LYS A 121 5.73 -0.20 -13.05
CA LYS A 121 6.55 0.48 -14.06
C LYS A 121 5.73 0.92 -15.27
N LYS A 122 4.77 0.09 -15.71
CA LYS A 122 3.90 0.43 -16.84
C LYS A 122 2.96 1.58 -16.50
N PHE A 123 2.45 1.67 -15.26
CA PHE A 123 1.73 2.85 -14.77
C PHE A 123 2.63 4.06 -14.51
N GLY A 124 3.96 3.86 -14.51
CA GLY A 124 4.95 4.90 -14.19
C GLY A 124 5.03 5.21 -12.69
N LEU A 125 4.48 4.35 -11.83
CA LEU A 125 4.56 4.47 -10.38
C LEU A 125 5.94 4.06 -9.84
N LEU A 126 6.68 3.26 -10.61
CA LEU A 126 8.10 2.95 -10.36
C LEU A 126 8.95 3.36 -11.58
N PRO A 127 10.17 3.84 -11.37
CA PRO A 127 11.13 4.07 -12.44
C PRO A 127 11.39 2.79 -13.26
N ARG A 128 11.67 2.92 -14.55
CA ARG A 128 11.88 1.76 -15.45
C ARG A 128 13.05 0.86 -15.02
N ASP A 129 14.09 1.44 -14.45
CA ASP A 129 15.31 0.78 -13.96
C ASP A 129 15.23 0.34 -12.49
N PHE A 130 14.14 0.63 -11.78
CA PHE A 130 13.97 0.27 -10.37
C PHE A 130 13.92 -1.26 -10.19
N ASP A 131 14.62 -1.78 -9.18
CA ASP A 131 14.61 -3.21 -8.80
C ASP A 131 13.91 -3.36 -7.45
N LEU A 132 12.62 -3.71 -7.51
CA LEU A 132 11.77 -3.82 -6.32
C LEU A 132 12.29 -4.90 -5.35
N GLY A 133 12.80 -6.01 -5.86
CA GLY A 133 13.33 -7.10 -5.02
C GLY A 133 14.55 -6.65 -4.23
N LYS A 134 15.53 -6.02 -4.88
CA LYS A 134 16.72 -5.48 -4.20
C LYS A 134 16.37 -4.38 -3.23
N PHE A 135 15.45 -3.48 -3.62
CA PHE A 135 15.00 -2.41 -2.76
C PHE A 135 14.40 -2.95 -1.46
N LEU A 136 13.47 -3.90 -1.54
CA LEU A 136 12.83 -4.49 -0.36
C LEU A 136 13.85 -5.16 0.57
N VAL A 137 14.78 -5.97 0.04
CA VAL A 137 15.83 -6.60 0.85
C VAL A 137 16.70 -5.57 1.56
N SER A 138 17.06 -4.47 0.87
CA SER A 138 17.89 -3.40 1.45
C SER A 138 17.13 -2.62 2.52
N LEU A 139 15.87 -2.30 2.26
CA LEU A 139 14.97 -1.61 3.20
C LEU A 139 14.80 -2.42 4.49
N LEU A 140 14.57 -3.72 4.37
CA LEU A 140 14.36 -4.60 5.50
C LEU A 140 15.60 -4.69 6.42
N LYS A 141 16.79 -4.72 5.84
CA LYS A 141 18.05 -4.68 6.61
C LYS A 141 18.23 -3.37 7.37
N GLU A 142 17.69 -2.27 6.83
CA GLU A 142 17.80 -0.93 7.41
C GLU A 142 16.79 -0.70 8.54
N GLN A 143 15.58 -1.26 8.45
CA GLN A 143 14.42 -0.76 9.20
C GLN A 143 13.73 -1.76 10.16
N VAL A 144 14.35 -2.84 10.56
CA VAL A 144 13.72 -3.77 11.52
C VAL A 144 13.82 -3.26 12.94
N ALA A 145 12.69 -3.23 13.67
CA ALA A 145 12.61 -2.82 15.08
C ALA A 145 12.13 -3.93 16.05
N GLY A 146 11.80 -5.08 15.52
CA GLY A 146 11.16 -6.21 16.20
C GLY A 146 9.98 -6.69 15.38
N TYR A 147 9.50 -7.91 15.62
CA TYR A 147 8.33 -8.42 14.92
C TYR A 147 7.69 -9.61 15.63
N TYR A 148 6.37 -9.74 15.47
CA TYR A 148 5.64 -10.95 15.83
C TYR A 148 5.54 -11.89 14.63
N ASP A 149 5.93 -13.16 14.81
CA ASP A 149 5.79 -14.20 13.79
C ASP A 149 4.52 -15.03 14.07
N PRO A 150 3.46 -14.88 13.25
CA PRO A 150 2.22 -15.62 13.45
C PRO A 150 2.34 -17.13 13.19
N LYS A 151 3.38 -17.60 12.49
CA LYS A 151 3.63 -19.05 12.27
C LYS A 151 4.21 -19.70 13.52
N THR A 152 5.20 -19.10 14.14
CA THR A 152 5.87 -19.62 15.33
C THR A 152 5.24 -19.15 16.65
N LYS A 153 4.33 -18.15 16.58
CA LYS A 153 3.69 -17.51 17.74
C LYS A 153 4.70 -16.87 18.68
N THR A 154 5.72 -16.24 18.11
CA THR A 154 6.87 -15.70 18.81
C THR A 154 7.03 -14.21 18.52
N VAL A 155 7.21 -13.40 19.56
CA VAL A 155 7.72 -12.04 19.41
C VAL A 155 9.24 -12.06 19.38
N ASN A 156 9.82 -11.45 18.33
CA ASN A 156 11.25 -11.38 18.11
C ASN A 156 11.74 -9.98 18.48
N LEU A 157 12.59 -9.92 19.49
CA LEU A 157 13.16 -8.69 20.06
C LEU A 157 14.61 -8.55 19.60
N LEU A 158 15.08 -7.33 19.47
CA LEU A 158 16.40 -7.06 18.88
C LEU A 158 17.50 -7.06 19.94
N ASP A 159 18.62 -7.70 19.66
CA ASP A 159 19.77 -7.79 20.59
C ASP A 159 20.67 -6.54 20.59
N TRP A 160 20.38 -5.54 19.76
CA TRP A 160 21.15 -4.30 19.59
C TRP A 160 20.41 -3.01 19.96
N LEU A 161 19.14 -3.07 20.37
CA LEU A 161 18.34 -1.94 20.81
C LEU A 161 18.08 -2.02 22.33
N GLY A 162 18.25 -0.90 23.04
CA GLY A 162 17.98 -0.82 24.48
C GLY A 162 16.55 -1.19 24.85
N ALA A 163 16.35 -1.80 26.03
CA ALA A 163 15.05 -2.32 26.45
C ALA A 163 13.94 -1.24 26.46
N ASP A 164 14.25 -0.02 26.91
CA ASP A 164 13.24 1.05 26.99
C ASP A 164 12.82 1.58 25.61
N GLN A 165 13.72 1.53 24.62
CA GLN A 165 13.42 1.88 23.23
C GLN A 165 12.50 0.85 22.55
N GLN A 166 12.58 -0.41 22.96
CA GLN A 166 11.78 -1.49 22.37
C GLN A 166 10.35 -1.57 22.94
N LYS A 167 10.06 -1.00 24.12
CA LYS A 167 8.75 -1.16 24.77
C LYS A 167 7.55 -0.65 23.95
N PRO A 168 7.58 0.52 23.29
CA PRO A 168 6.46 0.94 22.45
C PRO A 168 6.24 0.01 21.27
N VAL A 169 7.33 -0.42 20.61
CA VAL A 169 7.28 -1.42 19.51
C VAL A 169 6.73 -2.74 20.04
N LEU A 170 7.12 -3.15 21.23
CA LEU A 170 6.62 -4.36 21.87
C LEU A 170 5.11 -4.29 22.14
N ALA A 171 4.56 -3.13 22.50
CA ALA A 171 3.11 -2.94 22.63
C ALA A 171 2.39 -3.16 21.28
N HIS A 172 2.97 -2.70 20.20
CA HIS A 172 2.49 -2.95 18.83
C HIS A 172 2.54 -4.45 18.48
N GLU A 173 3.69 -5.10 18.64
CA GLU A 173 3.88 -6.52 18.29
C GLU A 173 3.01 -7.47 19.14
N LEU A 174 2.82 -7.15 20.40
CA LEU A 174 1.95 -7.92 21.29
C LEU A 174 0.47 -7.72 20.95
N THR A 175 0.10 -6.60 20.33
CA THR A 175 -1.23 -6.42 19.77
C THR A 175 -1.45 -7.39 18.62
N HIS A 176 -0.48 -7.59 17.73
CA HIS A 176 -0.56 -8.62 16.69
C HIS A 176 -0.69 -10.04 17.30
N ALA A 177 0.01 -10.32 18.39
CA ALA A 177 -0.16 -11.59 19.09
C ALA A 177 -1.59 -11.80 19.62
N LEU A 178 -2.25 -10.76 20.13
CA LEU A 178 -3.65 -10.82 20.59
C LEU A 178 -4.65 -10.93 19.43
N GLN A 179 -4.43 -10.19 18.34
CA GLN A 179 -5.20 -10.30 17.11
C GLN A 179 -5.12 -11.73 16.55
N ASP A 180 -3.91 -12.31 16.48
CA ASP A 180 -3.70 -13.67 16.01
C ASP A 180 -4.36 -14.72 16.93
N GLN A 181 -4.27 -14.54 18.26
CA GLN A 181 -4.94 -15.41 19.21
C GLN A 181 -6.46 -15.37 19.09
N SER A 182 -7.01 -14.23 18.68
CA SER A 182 -8.46 -14.03 18.60
C SER A 182 -9.03 -14.39 17.24
N PHE A 183 -8.32 -14.09 16.13
CA PHE A 183 -8.88 -14.13 14.78
C PHE A 183 -8.04 -14.93 13.79
N ASN A 184 -6.88 -15.47 14.18
CA ASN A 184 -5.96 -16.18 13.31
C ASN A 184 -5.51 -15.28 12.12
N LEU A 185 -4.49 -14.45 12.36
CA LEU A 185 -4.00 -13.49 11.37
C LEU A 185 -3.58 -14.13 10.05
N GLU A 186 -2.98 -15.32 10.08
CA GLU A 186 -2.60 -16.02 8.85
C GLU A 186 -3.82 -16.30 7.97
N LYS A 187 -4.94 -16.72 8.56
CA LYS A 187 -6.21 -16.93 7.84
C LYS A 187 -6.86 -15.62 7.43
N TYR A 188 -6.85 -14.62 8.31
CA TYR A 188 -7.46 -13.32 8.07
C TYR A 188 -6.78 -12.57 6.91
N MET A 189 -5.45 -12.62 6.85
CA MET A 189 -4.67 -11.95 5.79
C MET A 189 -4.72 -12.68 4.45
N LYS A 190 -5.13 -13.96 4.42
CA LYS A 190 -5.33 -14.63 3.12
C LYS A 190 -6.51 -14.01 2.38
N PRO A 191 -6.34 -13.59 1.12
CA PRO A 191 -7.46 -13.16 0.29
C PRO A 191 -8.50 -14.29 0.19
N ALA A 192 -9.78 -13.95 0.16
CA ALA A 192 -10.82 -14.92 -0.13
C ALA A 192 -10.70 -15.35 -1.61
N ASP A 193 -10.20 -16.56 -1.84
CA ASP A 193 -10.23 -17.37 -3.09
C ASP A 193 -10.27 -16.61 -4.43
N ALA A 194 -9.52 -15.55 -4.58
CA ALA A 194 -9.39 -14.85 -5.86
C ALA A 194 -8.31 -15.50 -6.73
N ASP A 195 -8.47 -16.78 -7.07
CA ASP A 195 -7.69 -17.40 -8.16
C ASP A 195 -8.31 -16.96 -9.50
N LEU A 196 -8.07 -15.67 -9.81
CA LEU A 196 -8.53 -15.09 -11.07
C LEU A 196 -7.96 -15.83 -12.29
N ASP A 197 -6.85 -16.54 -12.12
CA ASP A 197 -6.22 -17.31 -13.21
C ASP A 197 -7.00 -18.57 -13.55
N LYS A 198 -7.70 -19.17 -12.58
CA LYS A 198 -8.48 -20.41 -12.79
C LYS A 198 -9.95 -20.15 -13.09
N LYS A 199 -10.46 -18.93 -12.82
CA LYS A 199 -11.86 -18.61 -13.09
C LYS A 199 -12.12 -18.57 -14.60
N LYS A 200 -13.17 -19.27 -15.03
CA LYS A 200 -13.62 -19.23 -16.42
C LYS A 200 -14.25 -17.89 -16.76
N GLU A 201 -14.92 -17.28 -15.81
CA GLU A 201 -15.59 -15.99 -15.91
C GLU A 201 -15.17 -15.14 -14.73
N ILE A 202 -14.72 -13.91 -15.00
CA ILE A 202 -14.22 -12.93 -14.02
C ILE A 202 -15.28 -11.85 -13.90
N THR A 203 -15.74 -11.59 -12.68
CA THR A 203 -16.65 -10.50 -12.39
C THR A 203 -15.89 -9.27 -11.86
N PHE A 204 -16.53 -8.09 -11.93
CA PHE A 204 -15.97 -6.88 -11.32
C PHE A 204 -15.72 -7.07 -9.81
N GLN A 205 -16.61 -7.79 -9.12
CA GLN A 205 -16.43 -8.06 -7.68
C GLN A 205 -15.18 -8.90 -7.39
N ASP A 206 -14.83 -9.84 -8.29
CA ASP A 206 -13.61 -10.63 -8.13
C ASP A 206 -12.36 -9.74 -8.21
N ILE A 207 -12.37 -8.77 -9.11
CA ILE A 207 -11.30 -7.79 -9.25
C ILE A 207 -11.26 -6.84 -8.04
N ALA A 208 -12.41 -6.30 -7.64
CA ALA A 208 -12.51 -5.39 -6.49
C ALA A 208 -12.06 -6.04 -5.17
N ASN A 209 -12.13 -7.37 -5.06
CA ASN A 209 -11.59 -8.09 -3.91
C ASN A 209 -10.05 -8.03 -3.80
N ASP A 210 -9.36 -7.56 -4.82
CA ASP A 210 -7.90 -7.42 -4.81
C ASP A 210 -7.40 -6.41 -3.76
N GLU A 211 -8.21 -5.39 -3.43
CA GLU A 211 -7.88 -4.42 -2.39
C GLU A 211 -8.03 -4.95 -0.95
N ILE A 212 -8.70 -6.10 -0.76
CA ILE A 212 -9.06 -6.61 0.58
C ILE A 212 -7.81 -6.87 1.44
N SER A 213 -6.73 -7.35 0.86
CA SER A 213 -5.51 -7.60 1.62
C SER A 213 -4.89 -6.30 2.15
N THR A 214 -4.87 -5.24 1.35
CA THR A 214 -4.37 -3.90 1.75
C THR A 214 -5.24 -3.31 2.87
N THR A 215 -6.57 -3.43 2.75
CA THR A 215 -7.48 -2.90 3.78
C THR A 215 -7.40 -3.68 5.08
N ARG A 216 -7.28 -5.01 5.02
CA ARG A 216 -7.07 -5.85 6.21
C ARG A 216 -5.76 -5.52 6.92
N GLN A 217 -4.70 -5.29 6.13
CA GLN A 217 -3.43 -4.84 6.68
C GLN A 217 -3.58 -3.49 7.38
N ALA A 218 -4.28 -2.52 6.78
CA ALA A 218 -4.53 -1.22 7.41
C ALA A 218 -5.33 -1.33 8.73
N VAL A 219 -6.26 -2.30 8.83
CA VAL A 219 -6.95 -2.58 10.11
C VAL A 219 -6.00 -3.15 11.14
N VAL A 220 -5.22 -4.16 10.79
CA VAL A 220 -4.30 -4.86 11.70
C VAL A 220 -3.23 -3.91 12.22
N GLU A 221 -2.57 -3.17 11.33
CA GLU A 221 -1.52 -2.22 11.67
C GLU A 221 -2.08 -0.98 12.39
N GLY A 222 -3.21 -0.45 11.91
CA GLY A 222 -3.85 0.71 12.54
C GLY A 222 -4.24 0.46 14.00
N GLN A 223 -4.78 -0.73 14.30
CA GLN A 223 -5.08 -1.12 15.70
C GLN A 223 -3.81 -1.22 16.55
N ALA A 224 -2.75 -1.82 16.01
CA ALA A 224 -1.48 -1.95 16.71
C ALA A 224 -0.82 -0.57 16.95
N MET A 225 -0.97 0.37 15.99
CA MET A 225 -0.51 1.76 16.16
C MET A 225 -1.28 2.50 17.25
N VAL A 226 -2.60 2.32 17.34
CA VAL A 226 -3.40 2.91 18.42
C VAL A 226 -2.88 2.43 19.79
N VAL A 227 -2.68 1.12 19.96
CA VAL A 227 -2.19 0.55 21.23
C VAL A 227 -0.78 1.05 21.54
N LEU A 228 0.09 1.21 20.55
CA LEU A 228 1.43 1.79 20.71
C LEU A 228 1.33 3.22 21.26
N VAL A 229 0.47 4.07 20.67
CA VAL A 229 0.29 5.46 21.10
C VAL A 229 -0.32 5.50 22.51
N ASP A 230 -1.34 4.69 22.78
CA ASP A 230 -1.96 4.60 24.11
C ASP A 230 -0.96 4.13 25.17
N TYR A 231 -0.08 3.17 24.84
CA TYR A 231 1.00 2.74 25.73
C TYR A 231 1.98 3.87 26.05
N MET A 232 2.35 4.69 25.04
CA MET A 232 3.23 5.83 25.23
C MET A 232 2.60 6.95 26.10
N LEU A 233 1.29 7.15 25.96
CA LEU A 233 0.54 8.20 26.67
C LEU A 233 0.05 7.76 28.06
N ALA A 234 -0.02 6.45 28.32
CA ALA A 234 -0.52 5.90 29.59
C ALA A 234 0.16 6.46 30.84
N PRO A 235 1.48 6.71 30.90
CA PRO A 235 2.12 7.33 32.08
C PRO A 235 1.62 8.74 32.38
N MET A 236 1.04 9.44 31.39
CA MET A 236 0.41 10.76 31.54
C MET A 236 -1.09 10.67 31.84
N GLY A 237 -1.66 9.46 31.93
CA GLY A 237 -3.09 9.23 32.09
C GLY A 237 -3.91 9.60 30.84
N GLN A 238 -3.28 9.62 29.66
CA GLN A 238 -3.88 10.01 28.39
C GLN A 238 -3.92 8.81 27.43
N SER A 239 -4.74 8.94 26.40
CA SER A 239 -4.88 8.03 25.28
C SER A 239 -4.76 8.80 23.95
N LEU A 240 -4.77 8.11 22.84
CA LEU A 240 -4.82 8.70 21.50
C LEU A 240 -6.00 9.66 21.33
N GLN A 241 -7.15 9.36 21.93
CA GLN A 241 -8.34 10.22 21.87
C GLN A 241 -8.15 11.57 22.58
N ASP A 242 -7.28 11.62 23.59
CA ASP A 242 -6.97 12.83 24.37
C ASP A 242 -5.88 13.70 23.70
N ALA A 243 -5.09 13.12 22.80
CA ALA A 243 -3.93 13.75 22.19
C ALA A 243 -3.82 13.52 20.66
N PRO A 244 -4.81 13.94 19.87
CA PRO A 244 -4.81 13.69 18.41
C PRO A 244 -3.62 14.32 17.67
N GLN A 245 -3.01 15.39 18.24
CA GLN A 245 -1.80 16.01 17.69
C GLN A 245 -0.59 15.08 17.67
N VAL A 246 -0.53 14.09 18.58
CA VAL A 246 0.52 13.06 18.60
C VAL A 246 0.41 12.17 17.36
N VAL A 247 -0.80 11.85 16.93
CA VAL A 247 -1.05 11.08 15.71
C VAL A 247 -0.51 11.81 14.47
N GLU A 248 -0.79 13.11 14.34
CA GLU A 248 -0.28 13.89 13.21
C GLU A 248 1.24 13.98 13.20
N ALA A 249 1.89 14.22 14.36
CA ALA A 249 3.33 14.23 14.45
C ALA A 249 3.93 12.86 14.07
N LEU A 250 3.31 11.77 14.51
CA LEU A 250 3.72 10.42 14.18
C LEU A 250 3.62 10.14 12.67
N LYS A 251 2.51 10.50 12.04
CA LYS A 251 2.29 10.34 10.59
C LYS A 251 3.31 11.10 9.76
N GLN A 252 3.62 12.33 10.15
CA GLN A 252 4.66 13.13 9.48
C GLN A 252 6.05 12.50 9.65
N GLY A 253 6.37 12.01 10.84
CA GLY A 253 7.62 11.28 11.09
C GLY A 253 7.77 10.05 10.19
N MET A 254 6.68 9.32 9.94
CA MET A 254 6.67 8.14 9.06
C MET A 254 7.04 8.47 7.60
N LEU A 255 6.67 9.63 7.09
CA LEU A 255 7.00 10.04 5.71
C LEU A 255 8.45 10.53 5.57
N VAL A 256 8.97 11.16 6.62
CA VAL A 256 10.34 11.68 6.60
C VAL A 256 11.35 10.55 6.80
N GLY A 257 11.02 9.56 7.63
CA GLY A 257 11.96 8.52 8.05
C GLY A 257 13.03 9.04 9.02
N SER A 258 13.83 8.13 9.55
CA SER A 258 15.01 8.52 10.33
C SER A 258 16.11 9.04 9.40
N PRO A 259 17.03 9.88 9.89
CA PRO A 259 18.18 10.33 9.09
C PRO A 259 19.02 9.18 8.52
N ASP A 260 19.06 8.05 9.21
CA ASP A 260 19.81 6.85 8.80
C ASP A 260 19.03 5.95 7.85
N ALA A 261 17.74 6.22 7.58
CA ALA A 261 16.88 5.45 6.68
C ALA A 261 17.11 5.81 5.20
N VAL A 262 18.32 5.65 4.71
CA VAL A 262 18.76 6.09 3.38
C VAL A 262 17.95 5.43 2.25
N GLN A 263 17.65 4.14 2.37
CA GLN A 263 16.87 3.41 1.36
C GLN A 263 15.44 3.95 1.29
N PHE A 264 14.81 4.17 2.44
CA PHE A 264 13.48 4.73 2.50
C PHE A 264 13.44 6.18 1.98
N GLN A 265 14.40 7.02 2.39
CA GLN A 265 14.46 8.42 1.94
C GLN A 265 14.59 8.56 0.42
N ASN A 266 15.33 7.67 -0.22
CA ASN A 266 15.53 7.63 -1.67
C ASN A 266 14.49 6.80 -2.43
N ALA A 267 13.52 6.21 -1.73
CA ALA A 267 12.48 5.40 -2.37
C ALA A 267 11.57 6.22 -3.29
N PRO A 268 11.07 5.64 -4.39
CA PRO A 268 9.99 6.23 -5.18
C PRO A 268 8.78 6.59 -4.31
N ILE A 269 8.05 7.65 -4.68
CA ILE A 269 6.90 8.12 -3.91
C ILE A 269 5.88 7.00 -3.67
N TYR A 270 5.60 6.17 -4.68
CA TYR A 270 4.71 5.04 -4.55
C TYR A 270 5.16 4.09 -3.44
N MET A 271 6.47 3.78 -3.35
CA MET A 271 6.98 2.89 -2.32
C MET A 271 6.86 3.50 -0.93
N LYS A 272 7.16 4.79 -0.75
CA LYS A 272 6.98 5.48 0.54
C LYS A 272 5.53 5.44 1.00
N GLU A 273 4.61 5.78 0.11
CA GLU A 273 3.18 5.82 0.40
C GLU A 273 2.62 4.40 0.66
N ALA A 274 2.96 3.40 -0.18
CA ALA A 274 2.48 2.03 -0.02
C ALA A 274 2.98 1.37 1.28
N LEU A 275 4.24 1.62 1.64
CA LEU A 275 4.83 1.08 2.87
C LEU A 275 4.25 1.72 4.13
N THR A 276 3.89 2.99 4.08
CA THR A 276 3.36 3.72 5.24
C THR A 276 1.82 3.75 5.30
N PHE A 277 1.15 3.39 4.22
CA PHE A 277 -0.32 3.40 4.11
C PHE A 277 -1.01 2.65 5.27
N PRO A 278 -0.65 1.39 5.59
CA PRO A 278 -1.34 0.64 6.64
C PRO A 278 -1.25 1.30 8.01
N TYR A 279 -0.17 1.99 8.27
CA TYR A 279 0.09 2.69 9.54
C TYR A 279 -0.61 4.05 9.56
N ARG A 280 -0.35 4.90 8.56
CA ARG A 280 -0.82 6.29 8.53
C ARG A 280 -2.34 6.42 8.34
N TYR A 281 -2.88 5.73 7.34
CA TYR A 281 -4.31 5.72 7.10
C TYR A 281 -5.03 4.74 8.02
N GLY A 282 -4.35 3.66 8.43
CA GLY A 282 -4.87 2.71 9.41
C GLY A 282 -5.14 3.35 10.76
N ILE A 283 -4.20 4.12 11.32
CA ILE A 283 -4.42 4.79 12.61
C ILE A 283 -5.58 5.79 12.55
N ASP A 284 -5.70 6.57 11.45
CA ASP A 284 -6.81 7.50 11.25
C ASP A 284 -8.15 6.77 11.18
N PHE A 285 -8.20 5.67 10.43
CA PHE A 285 -9.39 4.84 10.32
C PHE A 285 -9.83 4.28 11.67
N ILE A 286 -8.89 3.72 12.45
CA ILE A 286 -9.18 3.17 13.78
C ILE A 286 -9.58 4.27 14.76
N ALA A 287 -8.94 5.45 14.72
CA ALA A 287 -9.30 6.59 15.55
C ALA A 287 -10.74 7.06 15.30
N GLU A 288 -11.17 7.08 14.02
CA GLU A 288 -12.57 7.39 13.69
C GLU A 288 -13.53 6.31 14.20
N MET A 289 -13.18 5.02 14.09
CA MET A 289 -13.99 3.91 14.63
C MET A 289 -14.09 4.00 16.16
N LEU A 290 -13.01 4.36 16.86
CA LEU A 290 -13.02 4.62 18.31
C LEU A 290 -13.98 5.76 18.67
N THR A 291 -13.94 6.84 17.91
CA THR A 291 -14.78 8.02 18.16
C THR A 291 -16.27 7.71 17.94
N LYS A 292 -16.62 6.88 16.95
CA LYS A 292 -18.03 6.60 16.58
C LYS A 292 -18.65 5.45 17.38
N GLY A 293 -17.88 4.42 17.71
CA GLY A 293 -18.42 3.19 18.31
C GLY A 293 -17.57 2.63 19.46
N GLY A 294 -16.55 3.35 19.91
CA GLY A 294 -15.65 2.91 20.98
C GLY A 294 -14.83 1.67 20.63
N LYS A 295 -14.20 1.08 21.63
CA LYS A 295 -13.30 -0.07 21.46
C LYS A 295 -13.93 -1.30 20.78
N PRO A 296 -15.18 -1.70 21.05
CA PRO A 296 -15.78 -2.82 20.35
C PRO A 296 -15.83 -2.63 18.82
N GLN A 297 -16.17 -1.42 18.36
CA GLN A 297 -16.22 -1.10 16.94
C GLN A 297 -14.82 -1.01 16.33
N ALA A 298 -13.87 -0.39 17.03
CA ALA A 298 -12.53 -0.16 16.53
C ALA A 298 -11.65 -1.44 16.50
N PHE A 299 -11.97 -2.43 17.31
CA PHE A 299 -11.17 -3.66 17.42
C PHE A 299 -11.93 -4.89 16.86
N ALA A 300 -12.77 -5.55 17.66
CA ALA A 300 -13.34 -6.85 17.28
C ALA A 300 -14.24 -6.79 16.03
N ALA A 301 -15.11 -5.80 15.93
CA ALA A 301 -16.07 -5.69 14.81
C ALA A 301 -15.41 -5.59 13.45
N LEU A 302 -14.20 -5.03 13.34
CA LEU A 302 -13.45 -4.91 12.08
C LEU A 302 -12.91 -6.24 11.57
N PHE A 303 -12.73 -7.25 12.41
CA PHE A 303 -12.40 -8.61 11.96
C PHE A 303 -13.63 -9.35 11.44
N GLU A 304 -14.82 -9.05 11.97
CA GLU A 304 -16.09 -9.66 11.54
C GLU A 304 -16.62 -9.02 10.25
N ASN A 305 -16.47 -7.69 10.14
CA ASN A 305 -16.90 -6.94 8.96
C ASN A 305 -15.77 -5.98 8.50
N PRO A 306 -14.72 -6.49 7.86
CA PRO A 306 -13.58 -5.67 7.46
C PRO A 306 -13.94 -4.71 6.31
N PRO A 307 -13.27 -3.55 6.23
CA PRO A 307 -13.33 -2.69 5.06
C PRO A 307 -12.83 -3.45 3.82
N ARG A 308 -13.36 -3.11 2.66
CA ARG A 308 -13.14 -3.85 1.40
C ARG A 308 -12.35 -3.07 0.37
N THR A 309 -12.25 -1.75 0.50
CA THR A 309 -11.56 -0.86 -0.44
C THR A 309 -10.67 0.12 0.30
N THR A 310 -9.58 0.53 -0.33
CA THR A 310 -8.70 1.59 0.20
C THR A 310 -9.46 2.90 0.38
N ARG A 311 -10.53 3.15 -0.40
CA ARG A 311 -11.46 4.25 -0.19
C ARG A 311 -12.08 4.25 1.20
N GLN A 312 -12.51 3.09 1.70
CA GLN A 312 -13.10 2.97 3.03
C GLN A 312 -12.08 3.24 4.15
N ILE A 313 -10.81 2.96 3.91
CA ILE A 313 -9.73 3.29 4.84
C ILE A 313 -9.40 4.79 4.80
N MET A 314 -9.25 5.36 3.59
CA MET A 314 -8.90 6.78 3.40
C MET A 314 -10.04 7.73 3.74
N GLN A 315 -11.28 7.25 3.62
CA GLN A 315 -12.52 7.99 3.90
C GLN A 315 -13.43 7.14 4.81
N PRO A 316 -13.17 7.09 6.13
CA PRO A 316 -13.86 6.21 7.08
C PRO A 316 -15.39 6.34 7.07
N GLN A 317 -15.91 7.52 6.69
CA GLN A 317 -17.36 7.77 6.57
C GLN A 317 -18.02 6.86 5.53
N THR A 318 -17.28 6.46 4.47
CA THR A 318 -17.80 5.54 3.44
C THR A 318 -17.96 4.12 3.98
N TYR A 319 -17.07 3.68 4.89
CA TYR A 319 -17.22 2.43 5.61
C TYR A 319 -18.42 2.46 6.55
N LEU A 320 -18.55 3.53 7.35
CA LEU A 320 -19.67 3.72 8.29
C LEU A 320 -21.02 3.81 7.57
N ALA A 321 -21.05 4.39 6.37
CA ALA A 321 -22.24 4.44 5.51
C ALA A 321 -22.56 3.10 4.82
N GLY A 322 -21.67 2.09 4.92
CA GLY A 322 -21.81 0.83 4.21
C GLY A 322 -21.69 0.95 2.69
N GLU A 323 -20.94 1.97 2.20
CA GLU A 323 -20.75 2.21 0.77
C GLU A 323 -20.17 0.97 0.08
N ARG A 324 -20.72 0.65 -1.09
CA ARG A 324 -20.21 -0.39 -1.98
C ARG A 324 -19.93 0.20 -3.35
N LEU A 325 -18.88 -0.27 -3.98
CA LEU A 325 -18.59 0.10 -5.37
C LEU A 325 -19.67 -0.49 -6.28
N GLU A 326 -20.23 0.36 -7.14
CA GLU A 326 -21.11 -0.09 -8.20
C GLU A 326 -20.31 -0.92 -9.23
N PRO A 327 -20.86 -2.05 -9.71
CA PRO A 327 -20.20 -2.85 -10.72
C PRO A 327 -19.85 -2.03 -11.97
N MET A 328 -18.65 -2.27 -12.49
CA MET A 328 -18.21 -1.71 -13.76
C MET A 328 -18.31 -2.78 -14.85
N PRO A 329 -18.65 -2.41 -16.10
CA PRO A 329 -18.66 -3.35 -17.21
C PRO A 329 -17.24 -3.87 -17.44
N LEU A 330 -17.12 -5.18 -17.67
CA LEU A 330 -15.87 -5.82 -18.06
C LEU A 330 -15.97 -6.25 -19.51
N PRO A 331 -14.95 -5.98 -20.35
CA PRO A 331 -14.89 -6.51 -21.70
C PRO A 331 -14.68 -8.02 -21.69
N ASP A 332 -15.01 -8.68 -22.80
CA ASP A 332 -14.62 -10.07 -23.01
C ASP A 332 -13.10 -10.15 -23.25
N PHE A 333 -12.35 -10.20 -22.14
CA PHE A 333 -10.89 -10.26 -22.19
C PHE A 333 -10.34 -11.39 -23.09
N ARG A 334 -11.06 -12.51 -23.21
CA ARG A 334 -10.60 -13.64 -24.05
C ARG A 334 -10.72 -13.33 -25.52
N GLN A 335 -11.79 -12.66 -25.92
CA GLN A 335 -12.02 -12.27 -27.31
C GLN A 335 -11.18 -11.07 -27.71
N VAL A 336 -11.10 -10.07 -26.83
CA VAL A 336 -10.30 -8.86 -27.08
C VAL A 336 -8.82 -9.22 -27.17
N PHE A 337 -8.31 -9.90 -26.16
CA PHE A 337 -6.89 -10.24 -26.03
C PHE A 337 -6.54 -11.64 -26.58
N LYS A 338 -7.26 -12.13 -27.63
CA LYS A 338 -7.04 -13.47 -28.20
C LYS A 338 -5.61 -13.71 -28.71
N ASN A 339 -4.92 -12.64 -29.13
CA ASN A 339 -3.52 -12.66 -29.61
C ASN A 339 -2.50 -12.32 -28.53
N TYR A 340 -2.92 -12.24 -27.27
CA TYR A 340 -2.09 -11.90 -26.12
C TYR A 340 -2.15 -13.02 -25.09
N ASP A 341 -1.06 -13.16 -24.34
CA ASP A 341 -1.03 -13.93 -23.11
C ASP A 341 -1.28 -12.99 -21.94
N ARG A 342 -2.24 -13.32 -21.08
CA ARG A 342 -2.51 -12.53 -19.88
C ARG A 342 -1.29 -12.51 -18.98
N PHE A 343 -0.86 -11.31 -18.62
CA PHE A 343 0.25 -11.11 -17.70
C PHE A 343 -0.24 -10.88 -16.28
N ASP A 344 -1.22 -9.97 -16.11
CA ASP A 344 -1.81 -9.62 -14.83
C ASP A 344 -3.20 -8.98 -14.98
N LEU A 345 -3.98 -8.94 -13.89
CA LEU A 345 -5.31 -8.31 -13.83
C LEU A 345 -5.60 -7.96 -12.38
N GLY A 346 -6.11 -6.79 -12.06
CA GLY A 346 -6.40 -6.38 -10.69
C GLY A 346 -7.17 -5.07 -10.59
N ALA A 347 -7.44 -4.66 -9.35
CA ALA A 347 -7.99 -3.37 -9.04
C ALA A 347 -6.91 -2.28 -9.08
N ILE A 348 -7.32 -1.05 -9.37
CA ILE A 348 -6.61 0.19 -9.06
C ILE A 348 -7.50 0.93 -8.08
N GLY A 349 -7.11 0.91 -6.81
CA GLY A 349 -7.87 1.49 -5.71
C GLY A 349 -7.75 3.00 -5.59
N GLU A 350 -8.50 3.58 -4.65
CA GLU A 350 -8.40 5.02 -4.38
C GLU A 350 -6.99 5.42 -3.95
N PHE A 351 -6.30 4.56 -3.19
CA PHE A 351 -4.92 4.76 -2.80
C PHE A 351 -3.97 4.84 -4.01
N ASP A 352 -4.05 3.90 -4.95
CA ASP A 352 -3.18 3.90 -6.12
C ASP A 352 -3.40 5.14 -6.99
N VAL A 353 -4.67 5.54 -7.15
CA VAL A 353 -5.04 6.76 -7.88
C VAL A 353 -4.53 8.01 -7.16
N ALA A 354 -4.61 8.06 -5.83
CA ALA A 354 -4.09 9.18 -5.05
C ALA A 354 -2.59 9.35 -5.26
N VAL A 355 -1.82 8.27 -5.20
CA VAL A 355 -0.37 8.31 -5.43
C VAL A 355 -0.02 8.64 -6.88
N LEU A 356 -0.76 8.11 -7.86
CA LEU A 356 -0.56 8.42 -9.27
C LEU A 356 -0.77 9.91 -9.54
N ILE A 357 -1.84 10.49 -9.01
CA ILE A 357 -2.12 11.91 -9.19
C ILE A 357 -1.08 12.76 -8.45
N ASP A 358 -0.69 12.39 -7.22
CA ASP A 358 0.34 13.10 -6.48
C ASP A 358 1.65 13.15 -7.24
N GLN A 359 2.12 12.02 -7.75
CA GLN A 359 3.37 11.92 -8.51
C GLN A 359 3.39 12.81 -9.76
N TYR A 360 2.27 12.97 -10.45
CA TYR A 360 2.21 13.66 -11.75
C TYR A 360 1.62 15.06 -11.72
N ALA A 361 0.76 15.35 -10.73
CA ALA A 361 0.05 16.62 -10.62
C ALA A 361 0.18 17.28 -9.23
N GLY A 362 0.87 16.64 -8.29
CA GLY A 362 1.15 17.16 -6.94
C GLY A 362 0.06 16.85 -5.92
N ALA A 363 0.46 16.90 -4.63
CA ALA A 363 -0.35 16.49 -3.48
C ALA A 363 -1.68 17.26 -3.38
N GLU A 364 -1.68 18.57 -3.65
CA GLU A 364 -2.91 19.39 -3.62
C GLU A 364 -3.95 18.89 -4.64
N THR A 365 -3.50 18.61 -5.87
CA THR A 365 -4.36 18.03 -6.92
C THR A 365 -4.85 16.64 -6.52
N SER A 366 -3.97 15.81 -5.96
CA SER A 366 -4.32 14.48 -5.48
C SER A 366 -5.43 14.54 -4.43
N HIS A 367 -5.27 15.35 -3.37
CA HIS A 367 -6.26 15.51 -2.31
C HIS A 367 -7.63 16.01 -2.82
N ARG A 368 -7.63 16.83 -3.86
CA ARG A 368 -8.86 17.32 -4.49
C ARG A 368 -9.53 16.27 -5.40
N MET A 369 -8.76 15.33 -5.94
CA MET A 369 -9.23 14.40 -6.97
C MET A 369 -9.60 13.01 -6.45
N TYR A 370 -8.74 12.37 -5.62
CA TYR A 370 -8.97 10.98 -5.24
C TYR A 370 -10.31 10.74 -4.52
N PRO A 371 -10.90 11.67 -3.73
CA PRO A 371 -12.20 11.43 -3.10
C PRO A 371 -13.34 11.24 -4.10
N HIS A 372 -13.13 11.60 -5.36
CA HIS A 372 -14.08 11.44 -6.45
C HIS A 372 -13.96 10.12 -7.22
N TRP A 373 -12.96 9.29 -6.92
CA TRP A 373 -12.84 7.93 -7.49
C TRP A 373 -14.02 7.04 -7.05
N ARG A 374 -14.51 6.19 -7.98
CA ARG A 374 -15.67 5.31 -7.77
C ARG A 374 -15.44 3.89 -8.25
N GLY A 375 -14.24 3.55 -8.63
CA GLY A 375 -13.85 2.22 -9.09
C GLY A 375 -12.79 2.26 -10.16
N GLY A 376 -12.03 1.18 -10.29
CA GLY A 376 -11.04 1.03 -11.35
C GLY A 376 -10.48 -0.38 -11.42
N TYR A 377 -10.13 -0.80 -12.62
CA TYR A 377 -9.47 -2.07 -12.86
C TYR A 377 -8.47 -1.95 -14.00
N TYR A 378 -7.48 -2.83 -14.01
CA TYR A 378 -6.54 -2.94 -15.12
C TYR A 378 -6.46 -4.39 -15.61
N TYR A 379 -6.06 -4.53 -16.87
CA TYR A 379 -5.67 -5.79 -17.49
C TYR A 379 -4.35 -5.60 -18.21
N ALA A 380 -3.35 -6.40 -17.85
CA ALA A 380 -2.03 -6.37 -18.44
C ALA A 380 -1.78 -7.66 -19.22
N ALA A 381 -1.19 -7.55 -20.41
CA ALA A 381 -0.96 -8.68 -21.30
C ALA A 381 0.31 -8.49 -22.13
N ARG A 382 0.78 -9.56 -22.76
CA ARG A 382 1.86 -9.50 -23.77
C ARG A 382 1.43 -10.17 -25.06
N PRO A 383 1.88 -9.68 -26.22
CA PRO A 383 1.69 -10.38 -27.48
C PRO A 383 2.20 -11.82 -27.41
N LYS A 384 1.42 -12.77 -27.93
CA LYS A 384 1.81 -14.19 -27.94
C LYS A 384 3.09 -14.39 -28.73
N GLY A 385 4.01 -15.18 -28.17
CA GLY A 385 5.28 -15.51 -28.82
C GLY A 385 6.36 -14.43 -28.69
N ASP A 386 6.08 -13.28 -28.07
CA ASP A 386 7.05 -12.22 -27.87
C ASP A 386 7.14 -11.80 -26.37
N PRO A 387 7.89 -12.51 -25.55
CA PRO A 387 8.07 -12.18 -24.13
C PRO A 387 8.86 -10.88 -23.90
N GLY A 388 9.56 -10.38 -24.95
CA GLY A 388 10.30 -9.11 -24.91
C GLY A 388 9.47 -7.88 -25.27
N ALA A 389 8.27 -8.08 -25.83
CA ALA A 389 7.40 -6.97 -26.19
C ALA A 389 7.03 -6.09 -24.99
N PRO A 390 6.80 -4.78 -25.20
CA PRO A 390 6.21 -3.92 -24.19
C PRO A 390 4.94 -4.51 -23.59
N LEU A 391 4.71 -4.28 -22.31
CA LEU A 391 3.49 -4.71 -21.65
C LEU A 391 2.30 -3.92 -22.21
N ALA A 392 1.32 -4.60 -22.77
CA ALA A 392 0.03 -4.05 -23.14
C ALA A 392 -0.79 -3.82 -21.87
N LEU A 393 -1.45 -2.68 -21.77
CA LEU A 393 -2.25 -2.27 -20.62
C LEU A 393 -3.61 -1.74 -21.04
N LEU A 394 -4.65 -2.29 -20.44
CA LEU A 394 -5.97 -1.68 -20.33
C LEU A 394 -6.13 -1.17 -18.90
N TYR A 395 -6.57 0.07 -18.73
CA TYR A 395 -6.99 0.62 -17.46
C TYR A 395 -8.33 1.36 -17.63
N VAL A 396 -9.31 0.99 -16.81
CA VAL A 396 -10.62 1.64 -16.78
C VAL A 396 -10.86 2.18 -15.39
N SER A 397 -11.28 3.43 -15.30
CA SER A 397 -11.62 4.07 -14.03
C SER A 397 -12.96 4.81 -14.10
N ARG A 398 -13.72 4.79 -13.00
CA ARG A 398 -14.97 5.52 -12.83
C ARG A 398 -14.80 6.62 -11.79
N TRP A 399 -15.46 7.74 -12.04
CA TRP A 399 -15.39 8.96 -11.23
C TRP A 399 -16.78 9.39 -10.78
N SER A 400 -16.86 10.31 -9.82
CA SER A 400 -18.15 10.79 -9.29
C SER A 400 -18.99 11.58 -10.28
N ASN A 401 -18.37 12.11 -11.32
CA ASN A 401 -19.01 12.88 -12.38
C ASN A 401 -18.09 13.04 -13.60
N PRO A 402 -18.64 13.46 -14.77
CA PRO A 402 -17.87 13.61 -16.00
C PRO A 402 -16.74 14.64 -15.92
N GLU A 403 -16.87 15.67 -15.11
CA GLU A 403 -15.82 16.68 -14.96
C GLU A 403 -14.56 16.07 -14.32
N LYS A 404 -14.74 15.25 -13.29
CA LYS A 404 -13.63 14.56 -12.62
C LYS A 404 -13.00 13.48 -13.48
N ALA A 405 -13.78 12.77 -14.28
CA ALA A 405 -13.28 11.84 -15.29
C ALA A 405 -12.40 12.58 -16.31
N SER A 406 -12.88 13.67 -16.87
CA SER A 406 -12.17 14.51 -17.84
C SER A 406 -10.87 15.13 -17.28
N GLU A 407 -10.89 15.57 -16.01
CA GLU A 407 -9.71 16.10 -15.30
C GLU A 407 -8.67 14.99 -15.10
N PHE A 408 -9.08 13.81 -14.66
CA PHE A 408 -8.17 12.67 -14.50
C PHE A 408 -7.56 12.21 -15.83
N ALA A 409 -8.37 12.12 -16.89
CA ALA A 409 -7.89 11.77 -18.23
C ALA A 409 -6.80 12.74 -18.71
N ALA A 410 -6.97 14.04 -18.45
CA ALA A 410 -5.95 15.05 -18.77
C ALA A 410 -4.67 14.90 -17.90
N ILE A 411 -4.81 14.60 -16.61
CA ILE A 411 -3.66 14.33 -15.73
C ILE A 411 -2.86 13.13 -16.28
N TYR A 412 -3.56 12.04 -16.62
CA TYR A 412 -2.91 10.83 -17.15
C TYR A 412 -2.23 11.11 -18.51
N ALA A 413 -2.86 11.88 -19.38
CA ALA A 413 -2.27 12.28 -20.66
C ALA A 413 -0.98 13.09 -20.46
N ARG A 414 -0.98 14.07 -19.57
CA ARG A 414 0.24 14.84 -19.23
C ARG A 414 1.35 13.98 -18.62
N ALA A 415 0.99 12.91 -17.88
CA ALA A 415 1.95 11.98 -17.30
C ALA A 415 2.74 11.21 -18.38
N LEU A 416 2.22 11.04 -19.60
CA LEU A 416 2.93 10.35 -20.69
C LEU A 416 4.30 10.96 -20.95
N ALA A 417 4.40 12.29 -21.01
CA ALA A 417 5.66 13.01 -21.26
C ALA A 417 6.72 12.81 -20.13
N LYS A 418 6.32 12.35 -18.96
CA LYS A 418 7.24 12.00 -17.85
C LYS A 418 7.58 10.51 -17.82
N ARG A 419 6.75 9.66 -18.44
CA ARG A 419 6.86 8.20 -18.43
C ARG A 419 7.61 7.66 -19.64
N TYR A 420 7.51 8.36 -20.76
CA TYR A 420 8.03 7.97 -22.06
C TYR A 420 9.03 9.00 -22.56
N THR A 421 10.07 8.53 -23.26
CA THR A 421 11.10 9.39 -23.87
C THR A 421 10.58 10.08 -25.12
N HIS A 422 9.75 9.37 -25.90
CA HIS A 422 9.14 9.87 -27.11
C HIS A 422 7.63 9.80 -27.00
N VAL A 423 6.97 10.95 -27.09
CA VAL A 423 5.51 11.06 -27.05
C VAL A 423 5.08 11.94 -28.23
N HIS A 424 4.37 11.36 -29.18
CA HIS A 424 3.84 12.07 -30.33
C HIS A 424 2.31 12.04 -30.30
N ASP A 425 1.69 13.23 -30.24
CA ASP A 425 0.22 13.37 -30.26
C ASP A 425 -0.31 13.21 -31.70
N LEU A 426 -1.21 12.26 -31.91
CA LEU A 426 -1.75 11.93 -33.22
C LEU A 426 -2.91 12.84 -33.65
N ALA A 427 -3.47 13.65 -32.75
CA ALA A 427 -4.62 14.52 -33.05
C ALA A 427 -4.25 15.83 -33.76
N GLN A 428 -2.96 16.09 -34.04
CA GLN A 428 -2.53 17.43 -34.45
C GLN A 428 -1.75 17.50 -35.76
N ASN A 429 -2.30 18.26 -36.67
CA ASN A 429 -1.61 18.81 -37.83
C ASN A 429 -1.01 20.19 -37.44
N GLY A 430 0.28 20.24 -37.12
CA GLY A 430 1.05 21.45 -37.43
C GLY A 430 1.51 22.39 -36.29
N ASN A 431 1.46 22.07 -35.00
CA ASN A 431 2.19 22.84 -33.94
C ASN A 431 2.74 21.88 -32.88
N ASP A 432 3.83 22.30 -32.22
CA ASP A 432 4.61 21.46 -31.30
C ASP A 432 3.71 20.60 -30.36
N PRO A 433 3.62 19.27 -30.60
CA PRO A 433 2.65 18.40 -29.92
C PRO A 433 2.92 18.30 -28.42
N GLU A 434 4.16 18.49 -27.99
CA GLU A 434 4.57 18.38 -26.58
C GLU A 434 4.02 19.54 -25.73
N VAL A 435 3.98 20.75 -26.29
CA VAL A 435 3.50 21.95 -25.59
C VAL A 435 2.01 21.87 -25.31
N GLN A 436 1.21 21.29 -26.22
CA GLN A 436 -0.24 21.24 -26.09
C GLN A 436 -0.71 20.13 -25.13
N THR A 437 -0.01 19.00 -25.07
CA THR A 437 -0.32 17.96 -24.08
C THR A 437 -0.01 18.44 -22.66
N LYS A 438 1.07 19.22 -22.47
CA LYS A 438 1.43 19.80 -21.17
C LYS A 438 0.41 20.81 -20.63
N ALA A 439 -0.31 21.50 -21.53
CA ALA A 439 -1.32 22.50 -21.18
C ALA A 439 -2.74 21.93 -21.02
N LEU A 440 -2.93 20.61 -21.18
CA LEU A 440 -4.23 19.97 -21.17
C LEU A 440 -4.82 19.97 -19.74
N GLU A 441 -5.88 20.72 -19.51
CA GLU A 441 -6.57 20.76 -18.22
C GLU A 441 -7.72 19.73 -18.14
N LYS A 442 -8.43 19.51 -19.24
CA LYS A 442 -9.52 18.56 -19.39
C LYS A 442 -9.38 17.78 -20.69
N LEU A 443 -9.76 16.50 -20.67
CA LEU A 443 -9.86 15.66 -21.87
C LEU A 443 -11.24 15.01 -21.91
N THR A 444 -12.01 15.33 -22.93
CA THR A 444 -13.30 14.70 -23.22
C THR A 444 -13.24 14.03 -24.57
N GLY A 445 -13.91 12.88 -24.72
CA GLY A 445 -13.80 12.05 -25.92
C GLY A 445 -12.43 11.37 -26.03
N LYS A 446 -12.09 10.97 -27.24
CA LYS A 446 -10.92 10.17 -27.58
C LYS A 446 -9.73 11.01 -28.01
N ARG A 447 -8.54 10.69 -27.49
CA ARG A 447 -7.26 11.21 -27.97
C ARG A 447 -6.20 10.11 -27.98
N ALA A 448 -5.28 10.16 -28.92
CA ALA A 448 -4.27 9.13 -29.13
C ALA A 448 -2.87 9.71 -29.26
N TRP A 449 -1.90 8.96 -28.77
CA TRP A 449 -0.46 9.25 -28.84
C TRP A 449 0.30 8.03 -29.34
N LEU A 450 1.49 8.27 -29.91
CA LEU A 450 2.47 7.24 -30.20
C LEU A 450 3.68 7.42 -29.28
N THR A 451 4.10 6.33 -28.64
CA THR A 451 5.27 6.28 -27.76
C THR A 451 6.27 5.24 -28.25
N GLU A 452 7.46 5.17 -27.66
CA GLU A 452 8.43 4.12 -27.95
C GLU A 452 7.92 2.71 -27.61
N ASP A 453 6.96 2.58 -26.68
CA ASP A 453 6.32 1.30 -26.33
C ASP A 453 5.09 0.97 -27.22
N GLY A 454 4.70 1.88 -28.12
CA GLY A 454 3.54 1.73 -29.00
C GLY A 454 2.44 2.77 -28.76
N PRO A 455 1.23 2.53 -29.32
CA PRO A 455 0.11 3.46 -29.23
C PRO A 455 -0.43 3.59 -27.80
N VAL A 456 -0.90 4.79 -27.47
CA VAL A 456 -1.67 5.09 -26.25
C VAL A 456 -2.96 5.77 -26.67
N VAL A 457 -4.08 5.25 -26.21
CA VAL A 457 -5.42 5.85 -26.38
C VAL A 457 -5.99 6.16 -25.02
N ILE A 458 -6.47 7.39 -24.85
CA ILE A 458 -7.20 7.83 -23.65
C ILE A 458 -8.55 8.36 -24.14
N GLU A 459 -9.61 7.83 -23.58
CA GLU A 459 -10.98 8.26 -23.89
C GLU A 459 -11.76 8.49 -22.59
N ALA A 460 -12.40 9.64 -22.50
CA ALA A 460 -13.27 10.00 -21.38
C ALA A 460 -14.68 10.26 -21.90
N GLU A 461 -15.61 9.40 -21.48
CA GLU A 461 -17.03 9.51 -21.79
C GLU A 461 -17.86 9.33 -20.51
N GLY A 462 -18.77 10.28 -20.28
CA GLY A 462 -19.51 10.30 -19.02
C GLY A 462 -18.57 10.37 -17.81
N ASP A 463 -18.78 9.51 -16.84
CA ASP A 463 -17.99 9.41 -15.62
C ASP A 463 -16.83 8.40 -15.73
N THR A 464 -16.61 7.83 -16.90
CA THR A 464 -15.66 6.73 -17.15
C THR A 464 -14.50 7.18 -18.01
N VAL A 465 -13.29 6.72 -17.63
CA VAL A 465 -12.06 6.92 -18.41
C VAL A 465 -11.51 5.55 -18.79
N LEU A 466 -11.30 5.37 -20.10
CA LEU A 466 -10.63 4.24 -20.70
C LEU A 466 -9.21 4.66 -21.11
N ILE A 467 -8.22 3.86 -20.72
CA ILE A 467 -6.82 4.03 -21.09
C ILE A 467 -6.32 2.71 -21.68
N VAL A 468 -5.79 2.76 -22.89
CA VAL A 468 -5.24 1.60 -23.58
C VAL A 468 -3.83 1.93 -24.03
N GLU A 469 -2.85 1.15 -23.61
CA GLU A 469 -1.43 1.35 -23.94
C GLU A 469 -0.83 0.09 -24.57
N SER A 470 -0.09 0.24 -25.68
CA SER A 470 0.64 -0.84 -26.37
C SER A 470 -0.25 -2.01 -26.80
N VAL A 471 -1.50 -1.73 -27.16
CA VAL A 471 -2.49 -2.68 -27.71
C VAL A 471 -2.70 -2.38 -29.17
N ASP A 472 -2.91 -3.42 -29.98
CA ASP A 472 -3.19 -3.23 -31.41
C ASP A 472 -4.54 -2.54 -31.67
N GLN A 473 -4.66 -1.88 -32.81
CA GLN A 473 -5.84 -1.08 -33.15
C GLN A 473 -7.16 -1.89 -33.13
N PRO A 474 -7.25 -3.12 -33.68
CA PRO A 474 -8.50 -3.88 -33.64
C PRO A 474 -8.96 -4.25 -32.25
N ALA A 475 -8.01 -4.55 -31.33
CA ALA A 475 -8.33 -4.84 -29.94
C ALA A 475 -8.73 -3.55 -29.19
N THR A 476 -8.08 -2.42 -29.48
CA THR A 476 -8.42 -1.11 -28.90
C THR A 476 -9.84 -0.69 -29.28
N GLU A 477 -10.21 -0.76 -30.57
CA GLU A 477 -11.57 -0.42 -31.05
C GLU A 477 -12.64 -1.30 -30.39
N LYS A 478 -12.33 -2.58 -30.16
CA LYS A 478 -13.23 -3.49 -29.47
C LYS A 478 -13.39 -3.14 -27.98
N LEU A 479 -12.30 -2.75 -27.32
CA LEU A 479 -12.34 -2.29 -25.92
C LEU A 479 -13.21 -1.04 -25.77
N GLU A 480 -13.07 -0.06 -26.67
CA GLU A 480 -13.89 1.16 -26.69
C GLU A 480 -15.38 0.80 -26.77
N GLN A 481 -15.72 -0.09 -27.71
CA GLN A 481 -17.11 -0.55 -27.87
C GLN A 481 -17.63 -1.28 -26.63
N GLU A 482 -16.88 -2.23 -26.08
CA GLU A 482 -17.36 -3.05 -24.95
C GLU A 482 -17.41 -2.27 -23.63
N VAL A 483 -16.55 -1.26 -23.42
CA VAL A 483 -16.56 -0.44 -22.19
C VAL A 483 -17.67 0.63 -22.24
N PHE A 484 -17.86 1.34 -23.36
CA PHE A 484 -18.80 2.46 -23.41
C PHE A 484 -20.22 2.08 -23.88
N LEU A 485 -20.38 1.11 -24.81
CA LEU A 485 -21.72 0.71 -25.27
C LEU A 485 -22.53 -0.04 -24.20
N THR A 486 -21.85 -0.69 -23.24
CA THR A 486 -22.52 -1.34 -22.10
C THR A 486 -22.93 -0.37 -20.99
N THR A 487 -22.45 0.88 -21.04
CA THR A 487 -22.81 1.93 -20.05
C THR A 487 -24.02 2.77 -20.48
N ALA A 488 -24.51 2.63 -21.72
CA ALA A 488 -25.71 3.31 -22.14
C ALA A 488 -26.93 2.75 -21.34
N PRO A 489 -27.69 3.58 -20.60
CA PRO A 489 -28.89 3.12 -19.94
C PRO A 489 -29.83 2.55 -21.00
N ALA A 490 -30.31 1.31 -20.78
CA ALA A 490 -31.34 0.74 -21.63
C ALA A 490 -32.46 1.78 -21.78
N ALA A 491 -32.66 2.29 -22.99
CA ALA A 491 -33.75 3.22 -23.27
C ALA A 491 -35.05 2.58 -22.80
N LYS A 492 -35.71 3.24 -21.81
CA LYS A 492 -37.01 2.85 -21.29
C LYS A 492 -38.10 3.16 -22.31
#